data_da2430818743e21f847c0ba0cd9003a2
#
_entry.id   da2430818743e21f847c0ba0cd9003a2
#
_cell.length_a   1.000
_cell.length_b   1.000
_cell.length_c   1.000
_cell.angle_alpha   90.00
_cell.angle_beta   90.00
_cell.angle_gamma   90.00
#
_symmetry.space_group_name_H-M   'P 1'
#
loop_
_entity.id
_entity.type
_entity.pdbx_description
1 polymer ?
#
loop_
_entity_poly.entity_id
_entity_poly.type
_entity_poly.pdbx_seq_one_letter_code
_entity_poly.pdbx_strand_id
1 'polypeptide(L)'
;MSRSFHVAAFIVLGLTTAACGVENALVGGACKPGYVEYAGSCVVAPSGTSPTFDSEDTSRPAPAATGKTPSALTPGPSRFVPPPPFGPNTPPVDPPVDPPVDPPVDPPVDPPVLVCADPEVACRGECISVVSDPMNCGACGRICPSNICVASECVGATPGDVVLIGHDMASALSGSSQTKVLTNAVSIPTTDPIRVLSYEAGADAGTSAHVRALLGAGIRGRSVAFTTASAESIGQGGLYASYDVVLIHGAAGPDPAELGQEWRSSLTTFTGKGGVVVALDSGASDVPALVSSAHLLEVTGHVPLAGTTQFVVSGASDVVGAQVLSPYAAFGASVGFLGAPAPDPDLTWVVRTDDGAALPTVIHRVVRLLP
;
A
#
# COMPACT_ATOMS: atom_id res chain seq x y z
N MET A 1 5.70 11.90 -66.21
CA MET A 1 4.68 11.46 -65.21
C MET A 1 5.07 12.03 -63.86
N SER A 2 4.48 13.20 -63.54
CA SER A 2 4.80 13.97 -62.31
C SER A 2 3.81 13.59 -61.24
N ARG A 3 4.26 13.15 -60.05
CA ARG A 3 3.41 12.89 -58.89
C ARG A 3 3.64 14.01 -57.86
N SER A 4 2.63 14.86 -57.73
CA SER A 4 2.55 15.88 -56.69
C SER A 4 2.30 15.26 -55.33
N PHE A 5 3.17 15.56 -54.31
CA PHE A 5 2.94 15.27 -52.90
C PHE A 5 2.16 16.42 -52.27
N HIS A 6 0.98 16.12 -51.72
CA HIS A 6 0.24 17.04 -50.87
C HIS A 6 0.69 16.85 -49.44
N VAL A 7 1.23 17.90 -48.86
CA VAL A 7 1.55 18.00 -47.43
C VAL A 7 0.28 18.47 -46.69
N ALA A 8 -0.31 17.63 -45.89
CA ALA A 8 -1.43 18.00 -44.99
C ALA A 8 -0.84 18.54 -43.70
N ALA A 9 -1.09 19.82 -43.42
CA ALA A 9 -0.76 20.45 -42.14
C ALA A 9 -1.83 20.07 -41.10
N PHE A 10 -1.44 19.36 -40.05
CA PHE A 10 -2.31 19.13 -38.89
C PHE A 10 -2.12 20.30 -37.89
N ILE A 11 -3.21 21.05 -37.69
CA ILE A 11 -3.32 22.03 -36.61
C ILE A 11 -3.65 21.27 -35.34
N VAL A 12 -2.69 21.24 -34.41
CA VAL A 12 -2.91 20.72 -33.06
C VAL A 12 -3.60 21.80 -32.22
N LEU A 13 -4.89 21.62 -31.96
CA LEU A 13 -5.64 22.43 -30.99
C LEU A 13 -5.24 21.96 -29.59
N GLY A 14 -4.50 22.79 -28.87
CA GLY A 14 -4.17 22.52 -27.46
C GLY A 14 -5.40 22.68 -26.59
N LEU A 15 -5.92 21.57 -26.06
CA LEU A 15 -6.85 21.58 -24.92
C LEU A 15 -6.02 21.79 -23.65
N THR A 16 -6.12 22.97 -23.05
CA THR A 16 -5.67 23.20 -21.67
C THR A 16 -6.66 22.56 -20.71
N THR A 17 -6.34 21.38 -20.20
CA THR A 17 -7.05 20.82 -19.05
C THR A 17 -6.60 21.57 -17.80
N ALA A 18 -7.55 22.25 -17.15
CA ALA A 18 -7.35 22.82 -15.82
C ALA A 18 -7.05 21.67 -14.83
N ALA A 19 -5.79 21.57 -14.39
CA ALA A 19 -5.39 20.68 -13.30
C ALA A 19 -5.97 21.27 -12.01
N CYS A 20 -6.88 20.53 -11.35
CA CYS A 20 -7.28 20.79 -9.97
C CYS A 20 -6.01 20.78 -9.10
N GLY A 21 -5.83 21.85 -8.32
CA GLY A 21 -4.61 22.16 -7.61
C GLY A 21 -4.18 21.09 -6.62
N VAL A 22 -3.06 20.48 -6.92
CA VAL A 22 -2.19 19.88 -5.90
C VAL A 22 -1.48 21.07 -5.24
N GLU A 23 -1.71 21.33 -3.96
CA GLU A 23 -0.96 22.35 -3.21
C GLU A 23 0.53 22.05 -3.36
N ASN A 24 1.24 22.93 -4.06
CA ASN A 24 2.68 22.78 -4.26
C ASN A 24 3.37 22.75 -2.89
N ALA A 25 4.03 21.65 -2.57
CA ALA A 25 4.83 21.49 -1.36
C ALA A 25 6.10 22.38 -1.37
N LEU A 26 6.37 23.08 -2.48
CA LEU A 26 7.49 24.01 -2.65
C LEU A 26 7.06 25.45 -2.34
N VAL A 27 7.86 26.14 -1.54
CA VAL A 27 7.76 27.58 -1.30
C VAL A 27 9.14 28.20 -1.52
N GLY A 28 9.30 29.06 -2.54
CA GLY A 28 10.56 29.72 -2.83
C GLY A 28 11.71 28.77 -3.20
N GLY A 29 11.42 27.61 -3.79
CA GLY A 29 12.42 26.62 -4.20
C GLY A 29 12.86 25.68 -3.08
N ALA A 30 12.26 25.75 -1.88
CA ALA A 30 12.50 24.83 -0.77
C ALA A 30 11.22 24.10 -0.36
N CYS A 31 11.36 22.92 0.24
CA CYS A 31 10.21 22.19 0.75
C CYS A 31 9.56 22.89 1.95
N LYS A 32 8.23 22.85 2.05
CA LYS A 32 7.48 23.37 3.20
C LYS A 32 7.89 22.62 4.50
N PRO A 33 7.74 23.25 5.69
CA PRO A 33 7.97 22.57 6.96
C PRO A 33 7.19 21.25 7.05
N GLY A 34 7.85 20.18 7.46
CA GLY A 34 7.30 18.82 7.48
C GLY A 34 7.56 18.01 6.21
N TYR A 35 8.22 18.60 5.22
CA TYR A 35 8.66 17.90 4.02
C TYR A 35 10.18 17.99 3.88
N VAL A 36 10.79 16.94 3.34
CA VAL A 36 12.22 16.90 2.99
C VAL A 36 12.36 16.72 1.48
N GLU A 37 13.40 17.32 0.91
CA GLU A 37 13.71 17.13 -0.51
C GLU A 37 14.37 15.76 -0.72
N TYR A 38 13.78 14.97 -1.62
CA TYR A 38 14.35 13.72 -2.06
C TYR A 38 14.19 13.60 -3.58
N ALA A 39 15.28 13.42 -4.29
CA ALA A 39 15.33 13.30 -5.74
C ALA A 39 14.56 14.42 -6.49
N GLY A 40 14.65 15.67 -6.01
CA GLY A 40 13.99 16.83 -6.63
C GLY A 40 12.48 16.97 -6.32
N SER A 41 11.95 16.18 -5.38
CA SER A 41 10.57 16.25 -4.92
C SER A 41 10.49 16.43 -3.41
N CYS A 42 9.49 17.18 -2.93
CA CYS A 42 9.23 17.32 -1.49
C CYS A 42 8.37 16.15 -1.01
N VAL A 43 8.90 15.34 -0.07
CA VAL A 43 8.20 14.21 0.57
C VAL A 43 8.01 14.47 2.06
N VAL A 44 6.99 13.89 2.67
CA VAL A 44 6.73 14.04 4.11
C VAL A 44 7.91 13.50 4.90
N ALA A 45 8.45 14.30 5.83
CA ALA A 45 9.56 13.86 6.69
C ALA A 45 9.09 12.72 7.63
N PRO A 46 9.88 11.63 7.79
CA PRO A 46 9.56 10.58 8.74
C PRO A 46 9.51 11.15 10.17
N SER A 47 8.45 10.78 10.91
CA SER A 47 8.22 11.25 12.28
C SER A 47 9.39 10.81 13.18
N GLY A 48 10.28 11.72 13.56
CA GLY A 48 11.42 11.46 14.43
C GLY A 48 12.69 12.26 14.16
N THR A 49 12.79 12.95 13.04
CA THR A 49 13.93 13.80 12.71
C THR A 49 13.52 15.27 12.73
N SER A 50 13.85 15.99 13.80
CA SER A 50 13.86 17.45 13.78
C SER A 50 15.08 17.90 12.96
N PRO A 51 14.91 18.72 11.91
CA PRO A 51 16.05 19.30 11.21
C PRO A 51 16.69 20.38 12.10
N THR A 52 17.88 20.10 12.64
CA THR A 52 18.79 21.17 13.10
C THR A 52 19.49 21.71 11.87
N PHE A 53 19.13 22.94 11.51
CA PHE A 53 19.93 23.76 10.59
C PHE A 53 21.16 24.24 11.33
N ASP A 54 22.31 23.66 11.05
CA ASP A 54 23.60 24.31 11.27
C ASP A 54 24.33 24.39 9.94
N SER A 55 24.40 25.61 9.44
CA SER A 55 25.28 26.01 8.34
C SER A 55 26.69 26.20 8.89
N GLU A 56 27.68 25.89 8.04
CA GLU A 56 29.13 26.13 8.14
C GLU A 56 29.93 25.11 8.96
N ASP A 57 30.80 24.39 8.41
CA ASP A 57 32.21 24.70 8.12
C ASP A 57 32.96 23.47 7.63
N THR A 58 33.63 23.62 6.52
CA THR A 58 34.57 22.69 5.93
C THR A 58 35.89 22.71 6.70
N SER A 59 36.48 21.52 6.93
CA SER A 59 37.85 21.29 7.31
C SER A 59 38.18 21.08 8.79
N ARG A 60 38.16 19.79 9.23
CA ARG A 60 39.26 19.26 10.09
C ARG A 60 39.19 17.72 10.26
N PRO A 61 40.36 17.06 10.34
CA PRO A 61 40.41 15.59 10.41
C PRO A 61 40.12 15.05 11.83
N ALA A 62 39.60 13.81 11.88
CA ALA A 62 39.19 13.09 13.07
C ALA A 62 40.36 12.78 14.05
N PRO A 63 40.12 12.85 15.34
CA PRO A 63 40.91 12.13 16.34
C PRO A 63 40.13 10.96 16.96
N ALA A 64 40.93 9.95 17.37
CA ALA A 64 40.56 8.65 17.85
C ALA A 64 39.65 8.59 19.08
N ALA A 65 38.84 7.53 19.12
CA ALA A 65 37.98 7.14 20.21
C ALA A 65 38.76 6.75 21.48
N THR A 66 38.43 7.36 22.62
CA THR A 66 38.65 6.80 23.94
C THR A 66 37.37 6.83 24.74
N GLY A 67 36.93 5.67 25.20
CA GLY A 67 35.70 5.47 25.91
C GLY A 67 35.65 6.13 27.29
N LYS A 68 34.45 6.61 27.63
CA LYS A 68 34.00 6.79 29.02
C LYS A 68 32.48 6.61 29.08
N THR A 69 32.07 5.67 29.88
CA THR A 69 30.71 5.34 30.30
C THR A 69 30.05 6.55 31.02
N PRO A 70 28.82 6.93 30.68
CA PRO A 70 28.11 7.93 31.49
C PRO A 70 27.44 7.26 32.69
N SER A 71 27.70 7.84 33.87
CA SER A 71 27.08 7.53 35.15
C SER A 71 25.59 7.92 35.16
N ALA A 72 24.79 7.07 35.81
CA ALA A 72 23.39 7.29 36.06
C ALA A 72 23.15 8.57 36.90
N LEU A 73 22.26 9.44 36.43
CA LEU A 73 21.72 10.57 37.15
C LEU A 73 20.51 10.11 37.96
N THR A 74 20.64 10.20 39.28
CA THR A 74 19.57 10.01 40.27
C THR A 74 18.64 11.23 40.27
N PRO A 75 17.29 11.05 40.26
CA PRO A 75 16.34 12.15 40.38
C PRO A 75 16.38 12.75 41.81
N GLY A 76 16.60 14.05 41.90
CA GLY A 76 16.54 14.80 43.15
C GLY A 76 15.08 15.06 43.59
N PRO A 77 14.83 15.23 44.90
CA PRO A 77 13.49 15.41 45.43
C PRO A 77 12.89 16.78 45.07
N SER A 78 11.66 16.76 44.57
CA SER A 78 10.86 17.95 44.32
C SER A 78 10.60 18.73 45.63
N ARG A 79 11.06 19.96 45.72
CA ARG A 79 10.69 20.88 46.77
C ARG A 79 9.27 21.37 46.56
N PHE A 80 8.40 20.97 47.48
CA PHE A 80 7.05 21.52 47.62
C PHE A 80 7.17 22.94 48.20
N VAL A 81 6.72 23.94 47.45
CA VAL A 81 6.59 25.31 47.92
C VAL A 81 5.14 25.52 48.36
N PRO A 82 4.85 25.77 49.65
CA PRO A 82 3.49 26.03 50.09
C PRO A 82 3.01 27.42 49.59
N PRO A 83 1.72 27.58 49.28
CA PRO A 83 1.17 28.86 48.87
C PRO A 83 1.21 29.91 50.01
N PRO A 84 1.31 31.21 49.69
CA PRO A 84 1.36 32.27 50.69
C PRO A 84 0.02 32.35 51.47
N PRO A 85 0.05 32.78 52.76
CA PRO A 85 -1.15 32.91 53.56
C PRO A 85 -2.02 34.08 53.06
N PHE A 86 -3.31 33.82 52.97
CA PHE A 86 -4.32 34.81 52.61
C PHE A 86 -4.35 35.96 53.62
N GLY A 87 -4.18 37.20 53.14
CA GLY A 87 -4.33 38.39 53.94
C GLY A 87 -5.81 38.67 54.29
N PRO A 88 -6.06 39.26 55.48
CA PRO A 88 -7.41 39.48 55.96
C PRO A 88 -8.01 40.81 55.48
N ASN A 89 -8.32 40.99 54.21
CA ASN A 89 -9.15 42.13 53.73
C ASN A 89 -9.63 41.88 52.29
N THR A 90 -10.57 40.95 52.14
CA THR A 90 -11.41 40.88 50.95
C THR A 90 -12.79 41.45 51.30
N PRO A 91 -13.31 42.47 50.56
CA PRO A 91 -14.69 42.89 50.72
C PRO A 91 -15.66 41.75 50.37
N PRO A 92 -16.88 41.74 50.95
CA PRO A 92 -17.86 40.70 50.63
C PRO A 92 -18.15 40.71 49.14
N VAL A 93 -17.92 39.53 48.51
CA VAL A 93 -18.31 39.30 47.13
C VAL A 93 -19.80 39.11 47.13
N ASP A 94 -20.52 39.90 46.31
CA ASP A 94 -21.95 39.71 46.06
C ASP A 94 -22.18 38.28 45.57
N PRO A 95 -23.29 37.63 45.97
CA PRO A 95 -23.61 36.31 45.54
C PRO A 95 -23.72 36.29 43.99
N PRO A 96 -23.16 35.22 43.33
CA PRO A 96 -23.23 35.11 41.90
C PRO A 96 -24.69 35.11 41.47
N VAL A 97 -25.04 36.01 40.54
CA VAL A 97 -26.34 36.01 39.86
C VAL A 97 -26.34 34.77 38.98
N ASP A 98 -27.29 33.85 39.20
CA ASP A 98 -27.45 32.68 38.36
C ASP A 98 -27.57 33.13 36.89
N PRO A 99 -26.81 32.51 35.96
CA PRO A 99 -26.97 32.81 34.56
C PRO A 99 -28.39 32.41 34.10
N PRO A 100 -28.99 33.16 33.16
CA PRO A 100 -30.29 32.81 32.64
C PRO A 100 -30.27 31.36 32.10
N VAL A 101 -31.22 30.59 32.57
CA VAL A 101 -31.39 29.20 32.08
C VAL A 101 -31.87 29.29 30.64
N ASP A 102 -31.02 28.83 29.71
CA ASP A 102 -31.40 28.71 28.31
C ASP A 102 -32.65 27.83 28.18
N PRO A 103 -33.60 28.20 27.33
CA PRO A 103 -34.78 27.36 27.07
C PRO A 103 -34.30 25.95 26.59
N PRO A 104 -35.02 24.89 26.94
CA PRO A 104 -34.66 23.54 26.52
C PRO A 104 -34.57 23.49 24.98
N VAL A 105 -33.40 23.13 24.48
CA VAL A 105 -33.18 22.88 23.05
C VAL A 105 -33.93 21.60 22.72
N ASP A 106 -34.87 21.66 21.78
CA ASP A 106 -35.56 20.47 21.29
C ASP A 106 -34.52 19.41 20.86
N PRO A 107 -34.71 18.13 21.21
CA PRO A 107 -33.78 17.09 20.78
C PRO A 107 -33.70 17.07 19.25
N PRO A 108 -32.50 16.86 18.67
CA PRO A 108 -32.36 16.80 17.23
C PRO A 108 -33.30 15.73 16.66
N VAL A 109 -34.12 16.11 15.71
CA VAL A 109 -35.00 15.18 14.98
C VAL A 109 -34.10 14.24 14.18
N ASP A 110 -34.14 12.95 14.48
CA ASP A 110 -33.40 11.95 13.74
C ASP A 110 -33.73 12.06 12.24
N PRO A 111 -32.72 12.02 11.36
CA PRO A 111 -32.95 12.04 9.93
C PRO A 111 -33.85 10.87 9.53
N PRO A 112 -34.76 11.05 8.55
CA PRO A 112 -35.68 9.99 8.13
C PRO A 112 -34.88 8.75 7.70
N VAL A 113 -35.18 7.61 8.30
CA VAL A 113 -34.59 6.31 7.95
C VAL A 113 -35.10 5.93 6.56
N LEU A 114 -34.18 5.73 5.61
CA LEU A 114 -34.54 5.27 4.27
C LEU A 114 -35.06 3.84 4.36
N VAL A 115 -36.32 3.62 4.00
CA VAL A 115 -36.96 2.30 3.93
C VAL A 115 -36.98 1.84 2.48
N CYS A 116 -36.27 0.76 2.18
CA CYS A 116 -36.21 0.18 0.86
C CYS A 116 -37.27 -0.92 0.69
N ALA A 117 -37.71 -1.13 -0.54
CA ALA A 117 -38.60 -2.24 -0.90
C ALA A 117 -37.81 -3.56 -0.88
N ASP A 118 -38.41 -4.64 -0.36
CA ASP A 118 -37.81 -5.97 -0.42
C ASP A 118 -37.68 -6.44 -1.89
N PRO A 119 -36.51 -6.92 -2.38
CA PRO A 119 -35.29 -7.32 -1.66
C PRO A 119 -34.16 -6.26 -1.65
N GLU A 120 -34.45 -4.98 -1.72
CA GLU A 120 -33.43 -3.92 -1.71
C GLU A 120 -33.00 -3.56 -0.30
N VAL A 121 -31.74 -3.13 -0.15
CA VAL A 121 -31.13 -2.71 1.11
C VAL A 121 -30.65 -1.25 0.97
N ALA A 122 -30.81 -0.48 2.03
CA ALA A 122 -30.30 0.90 2.06
C ALA A 122 -28.76 0.88 2.14
N CYS A 123 -28.11 1.30 1.06
CA CYS A 123 -26.66 1.40 0.95
C CYS A 123 -26.29 2.86 0.70
N ARG A 124 -25.66 3.51 1.68
CA ARG A 124 -25.18 4.91 1.56
C ARG A 124 -26.26 5.92 1.16
N GLY A 125 -27.52 5.68 1.56
CA GLY A 125 -28.63 6.56 1.25
C GLY A 125 -29.37 6.26 -0.05
N GLU A 126 -29.07 5.15 -0.70
CA GLU A 126 -29.76 4.63 -1.89
C GLU A 126 -30.26 3.22 -1.65
N CYS A 127 -31.38 2.84 -2.24
CA CYS A 127 -31.91 1.49 -2.23
C CYS A 127 -31.26 0.68 -3.35
N ILE A 128 -30.55 -0.39 -2.99
CA ILE A 128 -29.76 -1.20 -3.93
C ILE A 128 -30.15 -2.68 -3.81
N SER A 129 -30.31 -3.36 -4.95
CA SER A 129 -30.56 -4.80 -5.00
C SER A 129 -29.29 -5.58 -4.63
N VAL A 130 -29.27 -6.19 -3.47
CA VAL A 130 -28.16 -7.08 -3.06
C VAL A 130 -28.31 -8.51 -3.63
N VAL A 131 -29.41 -8.79 -4.32
CA VAL A 131 -29.70 -10.14 -4.87
C VAL A 131 -29.07 -10.35 -6.24
N SER A 132 -28.94 -9.29 -7.03
CA SER A 132 -28.51 -9.39 -8.43
C SER A 132 -27.46 -8.35 -8.85
N ASP A 133 -27.15 -7.36 -8.00
CA ASP A 133 -26.12 -6.37 -8.32
C ASP A 133 -24.73 -6.90 -8.03
N PRO A 134 -23.85 -7.08 -9.04
CA PRO A 134 -22.49 -7.58 -8.85
C PRO A 134 -21.62 -6.68 -7.97
N MET A 135 -21.95 -5.40 -7.84
CA MET A 135 -21.21 -4.43 -7.02
C MET A 135 -21.64 -4.43 -5.56
N ASN A 136 -22.77 -5.06 -5.24
CA ASN A 136 -23.37 -5.09 -3.90
C ASN A 136 -23.93 -6.46 -3.53
N CYS A 137 -23.34 -7.53 -4.03
CA CYS A 137 -23.88 -8.90 -3.94
C CYS A 137 -23.90 -9.44 -2.50
N GLY A 138 -25.10 -9.67 -1.97
CA GLY A 138 -25.34 -10.15 -0.62
C GLY A 138 -25.17 -9.10 0.49
N ALA A 139 -24.48 -7.98 0.21
CA ALA A 139 -24.28 -6.86 1.13
C ALA A 139 -23.81 -5.62 0.38
N CYS A 140 -24.03 -4.44 0.98
CA CYS A 140 -23.53 -3.17 0.43
C CYS A 140 -22.01 -3.20 0.19
N GLY A 141 -21.58 -2.87 -1.03
CA GLY A 141 -20.16 -2.79 -1.42
C GLY A 141 -19.44 -4.12 -1.58
N ARG A 142 -20.13 -5.25 -1.48
CA ARG A 142 -19.56 -6.55 -1.78
C ARG A 142 -19.57 -6.80 -3.28
N ILE A 143 -18.42 -6.59 -3.91
CA ILE A 143 -18.23 -6.73 -5.35
C ILE A 143 -17.93 -8.20 -5.69
N CYS A 144 -18.62 -8.74 -6.71
CA CYS A 144 -18.31 -10.06 -7.24
C CYS A 144 -17.12 -9.98 -8.19
N PRO A 145 -16.02 -10.70 -7.93
CA PRO A 145 -14.89 -10.77 -8.86
C PRO A 145 -15.26 -11.31 -10.23
N SER A 146 -16.23 -12.22 -10.28
CA SER A 146 -16.80 -12.76 -11.52
C SER A 146 -17.74 -11.81 -12.26
N ASN A 147 -18.07 -10.66 -11.65
CA ASN A 147 -19.11 -9.72 -12.10
C ASN A 147 -20.49 -10.37 -12.31
N ILE A 148 -20.77 -11.47 -11.59
CA ILE A 148 -22.06 -12.17 -11.65
C ILE A 148 -22.56 -12.39 -10.23
N CYS A 149 -23.71 -11.81 -9.90
CA CYS A 149 -24.44 -12.00 -8.65
C CYS A 149 -25.76 -12.73 -8.91
N VAL A 150 -25.98 -13.84 -8.23
CA VAL A 150 -27.24 -14.58 -8.30
C VAL A 150 -27.67 -14.97 -6.90
N ALA A 151 -28.88 -14.59 -6.53
CA ALA A 151 -29.46 -14.90 -5.23
C ALA A 151 -28.56 -14.46 -4.04
N SER A 152 -28.00 -13.28 -4.11
CA SER A 152 -27.07 -12.71 -3.10
C SER A 152 -25.71 -13.44 -2.99
N GLU A 153 -25.38 -14.31 -3.93
CA GLU A 153 -24.09 -15.00 -3.97
C GLU A 153 -23.34 -14.68 -5.27
N CYS A 154 -22.03 -14.48 -5.13
CA CYS A 154 -21.18 -14.36 -6.30
C CYS A 154 -21.03 -15.75 -6.96
N VAL A 155 -21.46 -15.88 -8.21
CA VAL A 155 -21.38 -17.14 -8.96
C VAL A 155 -20.40 -17.02 -10.09
N GLY A 156 -19.85 -18.17 -10.52
CA GLY A 156 -18.83 -18.28 -11.57
C GLY A 156 -17.43 -18.44 -11.00
N ALA A 157 -16.48 -18.70 -11.88
CA ALA A 157 -15.07 -18.80 -11.50
C ALA A 157 -14.57 -17.43 -11.07
N THR A 158 -14.10 -17.33 -9.84
CA THR A 158 -13.41 -16.14 -9.34
C THR A 158 -11.97 -16.19 -9.82
N PRO A 159 -11.50 -15.26 -10.65
CA PRO A 159 -10.09 -15.19 -10.99
C PRO A 159 -9.28 -15.06 -9.71
N GLY A 160 -8.16 -15.75 -9.62
CA GLY A 160 -7.14 -15.46 -8.63
C GLY A 160 -6.07 -14.59 -9.24
N ASP A 161 -5.19 -14.08 -8.40
CA ASP A 161 -4.17 -13.15 -8.85
C ASP A 161 -2.80 -13.51 -8.27
N VAL A 162 -1.76 -13.28 -9.06
CA VAL A 162 -0.36 -13.39 -8.63
C VAL A 162 0.33 -12.07 -8.95
N VAL A 163 0.86 -11.41 -7.93
CA VAL A 163 1.62 -10.16 -8.08
C VAL A 163 3.03 -10.36 -7.57
N LEU A 164 4.01 -10.16 -8.45
CA LEU A 164 5.43 -10.17 -8.11
C LEU A 164 5.95 -8.73 -8.12
N ILE A 165 6.54 -8.28 -7.00
CA ILE A 165 6.99 -6.90 -6.79
C ILE A 165 8.48 -6.89 -6.50
N GLY A 166 9.27 -6.27 -7.39
CA GLY A 166 10.72 -6.14 -7.32
C GLY A 166 11.21 -4.85 -6.65
N HIS A 167 10.46 -4.32 -5.70
CA HIS A 167 10.86 -3.13 -4.92
C HIS A 167 11.20 -3.50 -3.48
N ASP A 168 12.23 -2.85 -2.92
CA ASP A 168 12.56 -2.95 -1.50
C ASP A 168 11.48 -2.27 -0.65
N MET A 169 10.68 -3.09 0.01
CA MET A 169 9.62 -2.60 0.88
C MET A 169 10.13 -2.15 2.25
N ALA A 170 11.37 -2.50 2.65
CA ALA A 170 11.97 -2.01 3.89
C ALA A 170 12.20 -0.50 3.87
N SER A 171 12.50 0.04 2.69
CA SER A 171 12.75 1.47 2.46
C SER A 171 11.54 2.23 1.92
N ALA A 172 10.40 1.56 1.67
CA ALA A 172 9.22 2.16 1.09
C ALA A 172 8.60 3.21 2.03
N LEU A 173 8.31 4.41 1.51
CA LEU A 173 7.65 5.46 2.28
C LEU A 173 6.13 5.38 2.12
N SER A 174 5.41 5.67 3.19
CA SER A 174 3.95 5.79 3.14
C SER A 174 3.53 6.82 2.08
N GLY A 175 2.57 6.43 1.22
CA GLY A 175 2.08 7.28 0.13
C GLY A 175 2.98 7.33 -1.11
N SER A 176 4.14 6.68 -1.12
CA SER A 176 4.97 6.55 -2.33
C SER A 176 4.30 5.69 -3.39
N SER A 177 4.74 5.82 -4.65
CA SER A 177 4.31 4.94 -5.76
C SER A 177 4.58 3.47 -5.48
N GLN A 178 5.71 3.18 -4.87
CA GLN A 178 6.13 1.86 -4.40
C GLN A 178 5.12 1.26 -3.40
N THR A 179 4.75 2.02 -2.35
CA THR A 179 3.72 1.61 -1.39
C THR A 179 2.34 1.50 -2.04
N LYS A 180 2.05 2.37 -3.01
CA LYS A 180 0.78 2.33 -3.74
C LYS A 180 0.61 1.03 -4.54
N VAL A 181 1.68 0.56 -5.20
CA VAL A 181 1.69 -0.75 -5.88
C VAL A 181 1.37 -1.88 -4.89
N LEU A 182 2.05 -1.92 -3.75
CA LEU A 182 1.81 -2.92 -2.71
C LEU A 182 0.38 -2.88 -2.18
N THR A 183 -0.12 -1.69 -1.84
CA THR A 183 -1.49 -1.53 -1.31
C THR A 183 -2.54 -1.89 -2.35
N ASN A 184 -2.31 -1.59 -3.63
CA ASN A 184 -3.19 -2.00 -4.71
C ASN A 184 -3.22 -3.53 -4.85
N ALA A 185 -2.06 -4.20 -4.84
CA ALA A 185 -1.97 -5.66 -4.93
C ALA A 185 -2.72 -6.36 -3.79
N VAL A 186 -2.49 -5.94 -2.54
CA VAL A 186 -3.18 -6.51 -1.37
C VAL A 186 -4.67 -6.15 -1.35
N SER A 187 -5.09 -5.08 -2.03
CA SER A 187 -6.49 -4.65 -2.08
C SER A 187 -7.35 -5.33 -3.15
N ILE A 188 -6.79 -6.23 -3.96
CA ILE A 188 -7.53 -6.96 -5.00
C ILE A 188 -8.76 -7.68 -4.43
N PRO A 189 -8.67 -8.45 -3.33
CA PRO A 189 -9.87 -9.01 -2.68
C PRO A 189 -10.84 -7.91 -2.26
N THR A 190 -12.12 -8.23 -2.25
CA THR A 190 -13.19 -7.29 -1.90
C THR A 190 -13.69 -7.42 -0.45
N THR A 191 -13.14 -8.34 0.30
CA THR A 191 -13.49 -8.62 1.71
C THR A 191 -13.08 -7.50 2.65
N ASP A 192 -13.77 -7.36 3.80
CA ASP A 192 -13.40 -6.50 4.92
C ASP A 192 -13.68 -7.26 6.23
N PRO A 193 -12.67 -7.54 7.06
CA PRO A 193 -11.25 -7.27 6.84
C PRO A 193 -10.67 -8.10 5.68
N ILE A 194 -9.57 -7.59 5.06
CA ILE A 194 -8.76 -8.39 4.16
C ILE A 194 -7.91 -9.33 5.02
N ARG A 195 -8.06 -10.63 4.86
CA ARG A 195 -7.37 -11.64 5.67
C ARG A 195 -6.06 -12.04 4.99
N VAL A 196 -4.94 -11.62 5.56
CA VAL A 196 -3.59 -11.83 5.00
C VAL A 196 -2.87 -12.92 5.77
N LEU A 197 -2.47 -13.99 5.09
CA LEU A 197 -1.49 -14.96 5.57
C LEU A 197 -0.09 -14.48 5.15
N SER A 198 0.73 -14.08 6.11
CA SER A 198 2.03 -13.42 5.90
C SER A 198 3.17 -14.40 6.19
N TYR A 199 3.91 -14.78 5.15
CA TYR A 199 5.15 -15.56 5.27
C TYR A 199 6.35 -14.60 5.35
N GLU A 200 6.98 -14.57 6.52
CA GLU A 200 7.98 -13.57 6.89
C GLU A 200 9.38 -14.13 7.09
N ALA A 201 9.53 -15.46 7.01
CA ALA A 201 10.81 -16.10 7.26
C ALA A 201 11.91 -15.69 6.26
N GLY A 202 11.54 -15.17 5.08
CA GLY A 202 12.48 -14.68 4.06
C GLY A 202 12.92 -13.24 4.22
N ALA A 203 12.44 -12.52 5.24
CA ALA A 203 12.78 -11.13 5.49
C ALA A 203 13.22 -10.93 6.94
N ASP A 204 13.95 -9.84 7.21
CA ASP A 204 14.20 -9.44 8.59
C ASP A 204 12.93 -8.92 9.28
N ALA A 205 12.89 -9.01 10.62
CA ALA A 205 11.71 -8.64 11.39
C ALA A 205 11.32 -7.15 11.25
N GLY A 206 12.30 -6.27 10.98
CA GLY A 206 12.07 -4.85 10.76
C GLY A 206 11.32 -4.62 9.45
N THR A 207 11.73 -5.28 8.38
CA THR A 207 11.06 -5.22 7.06
C THR A 207 9.62 -5.72 7.15
N SER A 208 9.40 -6.88 7.78
CA SER A 208 8.05 -7.44 7.93
C SER A 208 7.14 -6.53 8.76
N ALA A 209 7.65 -5.97 9.86
CA ALA A 209 6.91 -5.01 10.68
C ALA A 209 6.58 -3.74 9.90
N HIS A 210 7.51 -3.24 9.09
CA HIS A 210 7.29 -2.05 8.26
C HIS A 210 6.21 -2.28 7.20
N VAL A 211 6.27 -3.40 6.47
CA VAL A 211 5.23 -3.78 5.50
C VAL A 211 3.85 -3.89 6.16
N ARG A 212 3.77 -4.52 7.33
CA ARG A 212 2.51 -4.58 8.10
C ARG A 212 2.00 -3.18 8.48
N ALA A 213 2.89 -2.27 8.86
CA ALA A 213 2.52 -0.89 9.19
C ALA A 213 2.00 -0.12 7.96
N LEU A 214 2.64 -0.27 6.79
CA LEU A 214 2.18 0.32 5.53
C LEU A 214 0.77 -0.15 5.15
N LEU A 215 0.49 -1.44 5.32
CA LEU A 215 -0.82 -2.04 5.02
C LEU A 215 -1.85 -1.82 6.14
N GLY A 216 -1.41 -1.79 7.39
CA GLY A 216 -2.27 -1.63 8.57
C GLY A 216 -2.89 -0.24 8.73
N ALA A 217 -2.38 0.77 8.00
CA ALA A 217 -3.00 2.10 7.92
C ALA A 217 -4.39 2.09 7.23
N GLY A 218 -4.82 0.92 6.78
CA GLY A 218 -6.06 0.71 6.05
C GLY A 218 -5.90 0.87 4.54
N ILE A 219 -6.53 -0.02 3.80
CA ILE A 219 -6.50 -0.03 2.35
C ILE A 219 -7.89 0.37 1.82
N ARG A 220 -7.99 1.55 1.22
CA ARG A 220 -9.25 2.05 0.65
C ARG A 220 -10.42 1.98 1.66
N GLY A 221 -10.14 2.28 2.95
CA GLY A 221 -11.13 2.27 4.02
C GLY A 221 -11.45 0.89 4.60
N ARG A 222 -10.74 -0.16 4.16
CA ARG A 222 -10.85 -1.52 4.72
C ARG A 222 -9.69 -1.82 5.66
N SER A 223 -9.96 -2.63 6.67
CA SER A 223 -8.94 -3.12 7.60
C SER A 223 -8.21 -4.35 7.03
N VAL A 224 -7.00 -4.59 7.53
CA VAL A 224 -6.19 -5.75 7.16
C VAL A 224 -5.90 -6.58 8.41
N ALA A 225 -6.25 -7.87 8.38
CA ALA A 225 -6.00 -8.82 9.45
C ALA A 225 -4.85 -9.75 9.06
N PHE A 226 -3.75 -9.73 9.83
CA PHE A 226 -2.56 -10.53 9.56
C PHE A 226 -2.51 -11.79 10.41
N THR A 227 -2.15 -12.90 9.77
CA THR A 227 -1.72 -14.14 10.42
C THR A 227 -0.33 -14.49 9.92
N THR A 228 0.65 -14.73 10.80
CA THR A 228 1.99 -15.17 10.38
C THR A 228 1.96 -16.64 9.98
N ALA A 229 2.54 -16.95 8.82
CA ALA A 229 2.63 -18.30 8.27
C ALA A 229 3.98 -18.94 8.59
N SER A 230 3.98 -20.26 8.84
CA SER A 230 5.14 -21.12 8.63
C SER A 230 5.13 -21.69 7.19
N ALA A 231 6.28 -22.18 6.71
CA ALA A 231 6.35 -22.84 5.41
C ALA A 231 5.36 -24.02 5.33
N GLU A 232 5.31 -24.84 6.37
CA GLU A 232 4.41 -25.97 6.49
C GLU A 232 2.94 -25.56 6.40
N SER A 233 2.54 -24.45 7.05
CA SER A 233 1.13 -24.00 7.03
C SER A 233 0.65 -23.58 5.64
N ILE A 234 1.54 -23.09 4.78
CA ILE A 234 1.22 -22.80 3.38
C ILE A 234 1.09 -24.10 2.58
N GLY A 235 2.00 -25.05 2.79
CA GLY A 235 2.00 -26.35 2.09
C GLY A 235 0.79 -27.22 2.39
N GLN A 236 0.21 -27.14 3.59
CA GLN A 236 -0.93 -27.98 4.00
C GLN A 236 -2.23 -27.75 3.24
N GLY A 237 -2.37 -26.61 2.55
CA GLY A 237 -3.57 -26.31 1.75
C GLY A 237 -4.74 -25.76 2.56
N GLY A 238 -5.91 -25.66 1.93
CA GLY A 238 -7.12 -25.12 2.58
C GLY A 238 -7.13 -23.61 2.80
N LEU A 239 -6.15 -22.89 2.29
CA LEU A 239 -5.92 -21.45 2.51
C LEU A 239 -7.12 -20.58 2.12
N TYR A 240 -7.82 -20.93 1.04
CA TYR A 240 -8.94 -20.18 0.48
C TYR A 240 -10.14 -20.05 1.43
N ALA A 241 -10.27 -20.92 2.41
CA ALA A 241 -11.35 -20.85 3.40
C ALA A 241 -11.09 -19.77 4.47
N SER A 242 -9.84 -19.47 4.74
CA SER A 242 -9.43 -18.64 5.87
C SER A 242 -8.76 -17.33 5.47
N TYR A 243 -8.19 -17.26 4.26
CA TYR A 243 -7.37 -16.13 3.81
C TYR A 243 -7.79 -15.66 2.43
N ASP A 244 -7.56 -14.39 2.17
CA ASP A 244 -7.83 -13.72 0.91
C ASP A 244 -6.52 -13.44 0.16
N VAL A 245 -5.44 -13.20 0.92
CA VAL A 245 -4.10 -12.90 0.39
C VAL A 245 -3.07 -13.78 1.07
N VAL A 246 -2.15 -14.36 0.30
CA VAL A 246 -0.87 -14.90 0.77
C VAL A 246 0.21 -13.89 0.41
N LEU A 247 0.84 -13.28 1.42
CA LEU A 247 1.91 -12.29 1.28
C LEU A 247 3.25 -12.94 1.63
N ILE A 248 4.16 -13.00 0.66
CA ILE A 248 5.48 -13.60 0.78
C ILE A 248 6.52 -12.49 0.82
N HIS A 249 7.20 -12.30 1.95
CA HIS A 249 8.20 -11.24 2.16
C HIS A 249 9.61 -11.60 1.65
N GLY A 250 9.76 -12.70 0.98
CA GLY A 250 11.00 -13.24 0.47
C GLY A 250 11.02 -14.76 0.59
N ALA A 251 12.04 -15.39 0.06
CA ALA A 251 12.22 -16.83 0.15
C ALA A 251 13.29 -17.14 1.21
N ALA A 252 12.90 -17.76 2.33
CA ALA A 252 13.83 -18.25 3.34
C ALA A 252 14.07 -19.74 3.13
N GLY A 253 15.28 -20.15 3.45
CA GLY A 253 15.68 -21.55 3.39
C GLY A 253 16.80 -21.78 2.39
N PRO A 254 17.36 -22.99 2.39
CA PRO A 254 18.49 -23.33 1.54
C PRO A 254 18.12 -23.41 0.05
N ASP A 255 16.86 -23.68 -0.27
CA ASP A 255 16.40 -23.84 -1.67
C ASP A 255 14.98 -23.24 -1.85
N PRO A 256 14.89 -22.00 -2.38
CA PRO A 256 13.59 -21.39 -2.71
C PRO A 256 12.78 -22.17 -3.74
N ALA A 257 13.43 -22.87 -4.65
CA ALA A 257 12.73 -23.68 -5.65
C ALA A 257 12.08 -24.93 -5.02
N GLU A 258 12.74 -25.56 -4.04
CA GLU A 258 12.17 -26.67 -3.28
C GLU A 258 10.92 -26.21 -2.52
N LEU A 259 11.04 -25.07 -1.83
CA LEU A 259 9.91 -24.43 -1.13
C LEU A 259 8.72 -24.15 -2.07
N GLY A 260 9.00 -23.63 -3.28
CA GLY A 260 7.99 -23.42 -4.30
C GLY A 260 7.30 -24.72 -4.76
N GLN A 261 8.06 -25.81 -4.89
CA GLN A 261 7.51 -27.12 -5.23
C GLN A 261 6.59 -27.67 -4.13
N GLU A 262 6.98 -27.53 -2.86
CA GLU A 262 6.15 -27.93 -1.72
C GLU A 262 4.82 -27.15 -1.69
N TRP A 263 4.84 -25.87 -1.98
CA TRP A 263 3.66 -25.01 -1.94
C TRP A 263 2.80 -25.06 -3.19
N ARG A 264 3.29 -25.63 -4.27
CA ARG A 264 2.66 -25.63 -5.60
C ARG A 264 1.18 -26.00 -5.58
N SER A 265 0.85 -27.16 -5.00
CA SER A 265 -0.53 -27.65 -4.97
C SER A 265 -1.46 -26.72 -4.19
N SER A 266 -0.98 -26.25 -3.04
CA SER A 266 -1.74 -25.35 -2.16
C SER A 266 -1.98 -24.00 -2.81
N LEU A 267 -0.93 -23.35 -3.33
CA LEU A 267 -1.02 -22.03 -3.95
C LEU A 267 -1.78 -22.05 -5.29
N THR A 268 -1.63 -23.11 -6.11
CA THR A 268 -2.43 -23.29 -7.32
C THR A 268 -3.92 -23.45 -6.98
N THR A 269 -4.26 -24.22 -5.95
CA THR A 269 -5.64 -24.34 -5.48
C THR A 269 -6.15 -23.02 -4.92
N PHE A 270 -5.32 -22.29 -4.16
CA PHE A 270 -5.68 -21.02 -3.56
C PHE A 270 -6.00 -19.98 -4.65
N THR A 271 -5.09 -19.77 -5.61
CA THR A 271 -5.32 -18.83 -6.72
C THR A 271 -6.45 -19.30 -7.63
N GLY A 272 -6.57 -20.62 -7.89
CA GLY A 272 -7.69 -21.19 -8.66
C GLY A 272 -9.07 -20.98 -8.01
N LYS A 273 -9.12 -20.60 -6.73
CA LYS A 273 -10.36 -20.26 -5.99
C LYS A 273 -10.47 -18.77 -5.68
N GLY A 274 -9.72 -17.93 -6.38
CA GLY A 274 -9.82 -16.49 -6.26
C GLY A 274 -8.91 -15.86 -5.20
N GLY A 275 -7.99 -16.62 -4.63
CA GLY A 275 -6.98 -16.09 -3.71
C GLY A 275 -5.91 -15.27 -4.44
N VAL A 276 -5.32 -14.32 -3.74
CA VAL A 276 -4.27 -13.44 -4.26
C VAL A 276 -2.93 -13.79 -3.63
N VAL A 277 -1.92 -14.06 -4.44
CA VAL A 277 -0.53 -14.23 -3.98
C VAL A 277 0.27 -12.99 -4.32
N VAL A 278 0.84 -12.35 -3.31
CA VAL A 278 1.74 -11.20 -3.46
C VAL A 278 3.13 -11.62 -2.98
N ALA A 279 4.11 -11.62 -3.88
CA ALA A 279 5.49 -11.96 -3.57
C ALA A 279 6.38 -10.70 -3.70
N LEU A 280 7.17 -10.44 -2.65
CA LEU A 280 8.07 -9.30 -2.56
C LEU A 280 9.51 -9.77 -2.77
N ASP A 281 10.21 -9.18 -3.71
CA ASP A 281 11.61 -9.46 -4.00
C ASP A 281 12.44 -8.17 -3.89
N SER A 282 13.34 -8.13 -2.93
CA SER A 282 14.32 -7.05 -2.77
C SER A 282 15.70 -7.40 -3.35
N GLY A 283 15.83 -8.58 -3.96
CA GLY A 283 17.10 -9.13 -4.43
C GLY A 283 17.92 -9.82 -3.34
N ALA A 284 17.40 -9.93 -2.11
CA ALA A 284 18.06 -10.62 -1.01
C ALA A 284 17.87 -12.13 -1.03
N SER A 285 16.86 -12.61 -1.77
CA SER A 285 16.52 -14.03 -1.89
C SER A 285 16.02 -14.34 -3.31
N ASP A 286 16.04 -15.60 -3.71
CA ASP A 286 15.59 -16.01 -5.05
C ASP A 286 14.07 -16.26 -5.08
N VAL A 287 13.28 -15.19 -4.92
CA VAL A 287 11.81 -15.23 -5.05
C VAL A 287 11.38 -15.67 -6.45
N PRO A 288 12.04 -15.29 -7.55
CA PRO A 288 11.79 -15.86 -8.87
C PRO A 288 11.78 -17.37 -8.92
N ALA A 289 12.77 -18.04 -8.30
CA ALA A 289 12.83 -19.49 -8.24
C ALA A 289 11.64 -20.09 -7.48
N LEU A 290 11.23 -19.47 -6.37
CA LEU A 290 10.04 -19.89 -5.61
C LEU A 290 8.77 -19.79 -6.45
N VAL A 291 8.47 -18.63 -7.01
CA VAL A 291 7.20 -18.42 -7.75
C VAL A 291 7.14 -19.22 -9.04
N SER A 292 8.29 -19.46 -9.69
CA SER A 292 8.39 -20.29 -10.89
C SER A 292 8.17 -21.77 -10.58
N SER A 293 8.81 -22.29 -9.52
CA SER A 293 8.64 -23.68 -9.09
C SER A 293 7.24 -23.97 -8.52
N ALA A 294 6.60 -22.97 -7.93
CA ALA A 294 5.20 -23.03 -7.51
C ALA A 294 4.22 -22.94 -8.70
N HIS A 295 4.70 -22.75 -9.93
CA HIS A 295 3.90 -22.53 -11.16
C HIS A 295 2.95 -21.33 -11.08
N LEU A 296 3.30 -20.33 -10.29
CA LEU A 296 2.53 -19.09 -10.16
C LEU A 296 2.85 -18.12 -11.30
N LEU A 297 4.15 -17.97 -11.62
CA LEU A 297 4.63 -17.05 -12.63
C LEU A 297 5.95 -17.57 -13.22
N GLU A 298 6.08 -17.53 -14.54
CA GLU A 298 7.31 -17.92 -15.23
C GLU A 298 8.31 -16.77 -15.24
N VAL A 299 9.31 -16.85 -14.38
CA VAL A 299 10.45 -15.94 -14.32
C VAL A 299 11.72 -16.74 -14.06
N THR A 300 12.84 -16.38 -14.67
CA THR A 300 14.10 -17.15 -14.56
C THR A 300 15.07 -16.59 -13.53
N GLY A 301 14.81 -15.39 -13.00
CA GLY A 301 15.67 -14.74 -12.02
C GLY A 301 15.42 -13.24 -11.99
N HIS A 302 16.31 -12.55 -11.30
CA HIS A 302 16.30 -11.10 -11.21
C HIS A 302 17.69 -10.49 -11.36
N VAL A 303 17.76 -9.19 -11.65
CA VAL A 303 18.99 -8.40 -11.62
C VAL A 303 18.78 -7.17 -10.75
N PRO A 304 19.78 -6.81 -9.92
CA PRO A 304 19.70 -5.58 -9.14
C PRO A 304 19.72 -4.36 -10.07
N LEU A 305 18.90 -3.35 -9.75
CA LEU A 305 18.80 -2.11 -10.47
C LEU A 305 19.55 -1.00 -9.74
N ALA A 306 20.11 -0.04 -10.48
CA ALA A 306 20.74 1.12 -9.88
C ALA A 306 19.73 1.97 -9.11
N GLY A 307 20.14 2.57 -7.98
CA GLY A 307 19.26 3.43 -7.17
C GLY A 307 18.76 4.69 -7.88
N THR A 308 19.32 5.02 -9.04
CA THR A 308 18.88 6.12 -9.91
C THR A 308 17.90 5.69 -10.98
N THR A 309 17.54 4.39 -11.03
CA THR A 309 16.59 3.86 -12.03
C THR A 309 15.23 4.52 -11.90
N GLN A 310 14.71 5.01 -13.03
CA GLN A 310 13.35 5.49 -13.13
C GLN A 310 12.42 4.35 -13.55
N PHE A 311 11.21 4.37 -13.03
CA PHE A 311 10.20 3.37 -13.29
C PHE A 311 8.99 4.00 -13.97
N VAL A 312 8.45 3.32 -14.97
CA VAL A 312 7.22 3.74 -15.66
C VAL A 312 6.13 2.71 -15.43
N VAL A 313 4.92 3.20 -15.20
CA VAL A 313 3.71 2.36 -15.11
C VAL A 313 3.25 2.08 -16.53
N SER A 314 3.49 0.86 -17.01
CA SER A 314 3.03 0.39 -18.32
C SER A 314 1.63 -0.22 -18.26
N GLY A 315 1.23 -0.73 -17.11
CA GLY A 315 -0.11 -1.29 -16.84
C GLY A 315 -1.02 -0.32 -16.08
N ALA A 316 -1.20 0.93 -16.53
CA ALA A 316 -2.02 1.91 -15.80
C ALA A 316 -3.51 1.56 -15.71
N SER A 317 -4.03 0.72 -16.62
CA SER A 317 -5.39 0.18 -16.58
C SER A 317 -5.52 -1.07 -15.69
N ASP A 318 -4.39 -1.64 -15.28
CA ASP A 318 -4.34 -2.76 -14.34
C ASP A 318 -4.66 -2.30 -12.92
N VAL A 319 -5.35 -3.13 -12.14
CA VAL A 319 -5.75 -2.80 -10.77
C VAL A 319 -4.53 -2.49 -9.87
N VAL A 320 -3.40 -3.16 -10.09
CA VAL A 320 -2.16 -2.96 -9.34
C VAL A 320 -1.47 -1.63 -9.74
N GLY A 321 -1.57 -1.23 -11.02
CA GLY A 321 -1.06 0.03 -11.54
C GLY A 321 -1.95 1.25 -11.29
N ALA A 322 -3.16 1.05 -10.81
CA ALA A 322 -4.16 2.09 -10.67
C ALA A 322 -3.70 3.25 -9.75
N GLN A 323 -3.75 4.48 -10.26
CA GLN A 323 -3.35 5.68 -9.51
C GLN A 323 -1.91 5.68 -8.99
N VAL A 324 -1.03 4.86 -9.53
CA VAL A 324 0.42 4.94 -9.30
C VAL A 324 0.98 6.07 -10.16
N LEU A 325 1.76 6.97 -9.56
CA LEU A 325 2.40 8.06 -10.31
C LEU A 325 3.45 7.49 -11.25
N SER A 326 3.58 8.06 -12.45
CA SER A 326 4.53 7.62 -13.48
C SER A 326 5.08 8.83 -14.25
N PRO A 327 6.40 8.95 -14.48
CA PRO A 327 7.44 8.08 -13.92
C PRO A 327 7.68 8.31 -12.43
N TYR A 328 8.39 7.39 -11.75
CA TYR A 328 8.82 7.54 -10.37
C TYR A 328 10.16 6.86 -10.09
N ALA A 329 10.84 7.28 -9.01
CA ALA A 329 11.98 6.58 -8.43
C ALA A 329 11.51 5.77 -7.21
N ALA A 330 12.02 4.55 -7.04
CA ALA A 330 11.78 3.77 -5.83
C ALA A 330 12.80 4.13 -4.74
N PHE A 331 12.39 3.97 -3.49
CA PHE A 331 13.26 4.06 -2.33
C PHE A 331 13.94 2.70 -2.10
N GLY A 332 15.23 2.72 -1.78
CA GLY A 332 16.01 1.50 -1.55
C GLY A 332 16.35 0.73 -2.83
N ALA A 333 16.71 -0.53 -2.66
CA ALA A 333 17.06 -1.40 -3.77
C ALA A 333 15.80 -1.83 -4.55
N SER A 334 15.97 -2.04 -5.85
CA SER A 334 14.93 -2.63 -6.69
C SER A 334 15.55 -3.66 -7.61
N VAL A 335 14.77 -4.59 -8.10
CA VAL A 335 15.20 -5.60 -9.06
C VAL A 335 14.33 -5.59 -10.31
N GLY A 336 14.94 -5.92 -11.43
CA GLY A 336 14.27 -6.22 -12.69
C GLY A 336 14.19 -7.73 -12.90
N PHE A 337 13.04 -8.26 -13.30
CA PHE A 337 12.85 -9.68 -13.50
C PHE A 337 13.30 -10.13 -14.88
N LEU A 338 13.95 -11.28 -14.93
CA LEU A 338 14.47 -11.91 -16.14
C LEU A 338 13.55 -13.06 -16.58
N GLY A 339 13.48 -13.27 -17.89
CA GLY A 339 12.72 -14.39 -18.45
C GLY A 339 11.21 -14.29 -18.27
N ALA A 340 10.70 -13.14 -17.81
CA ALA A 340 9.26 -12.91 -17.70
C ALA A 340 8.63 -13.00 -19.08
N PRO A 341 7.49 -13.72 -19.24
CA PRO A 341 6.77 -13.79 -20.52
C PRO A 341 6.35 -12.40 -20.98
N ALA A 342 6.20 -12.23 -22.29
CA ALA A 342 5.60 -11.01 -22.84
C ALA A 342 4.17 -10.84 -22.30
N PRO A 343 3.70 -9.60 -22.10
CA PRO A 343 2.33 -9.34 -21.68
C PRO A 343 1.31 -9.99 -22.62
N ASP A 344 0.29 -10.58 -22.02
CA ASP A 344 -0.86 -11.17 -22.70
C ASP A 344 -2.16 -10.75 -21.97
N PRO A 345 -3.36 -11.19 -22.35
CA PRO A 345 -4.59 -10.78 -21.69
C PRO A 345 -4.67 -11.09 -20.19
N ASP A 346 -3.90 -12.07 -19.72
CA ASP A 346 -3.88 -12.52 -18.32
C ASP A 346 -2.57 -12.17 -17.59
N LEU A 347 -1.58 -11.54 -18.29
CA LEU A 347 -0.31 -11.14 -17.72
C LEU A 347 0.06 -9.71 -18.11
N THR A 348 0.26 -8.86 -17.12
CA THR A 348 0.61 -7.45 -17.28
C THR A 348 1.96 -7.15 -16.65
N TRP A 349 2.86 -6.52 -17.37
CA TRP A 349 3.99 -5.81 -16.78
C TRP A 349 3.49 -4.47 -16.26
N VAL A 350 3.11 -4.43 -15.00
CA VAL A 350 2.49 -3.24 -14.39
C VAL A 350 3.48 -2.08 -14.32
N VAL A 351 4.71 -2.38 -13.86
CA VAL A 351 5.81 -1.43 -13.77
C VAL A 351 7.05 -2.02 -14.43
N ARG A 352 7.79 -1.20 -15.15
CA ARG A 352 9.07 -1.56 -15.76
C ARG A 352 10.08 -0.42 -15.63
N THR A 353 11.34 -0.70 -15.90
CA THR A 353 12.37 0.31 -15.99
C THR A 353 12.13 1.24 -17.18
N ASP A 354 12.50 2.53 -17.02
CA ASP A 354 12.43 3.55 -18.08
C ASP A 354 13.79 3.67 -18.80
N ASP A 355 14.33 2.52 -19.21
CA ASP A 355 15.58 2.42 -19.95
C ASP A 355 15.42 1.52 -21.18
N GLY A 356 16.48 1.39 -21.95
CA GLY A 356 16.45 0.56 -23.17
C GLY A 356 16.22 -0.94 -22.90
N ALA A 357 16.44 -1.42 -21.67
CA ALA A 357 16.21 -2.82 -21.30
C ALA A 357 14.72 -3.10 -21.01
N ALA A 358 13.99 -2.08 -20.54
CA ALA A 358 12.57 -2.14 -20.23
C ALA A 358 12.18 -3.36 -19.37
N LEU A 359 13.02 -3.67 -18.34
CA LEU A 359 12.81 -4.84 -17.47
C LEU A 359 11.56 -4.68 -16.61
N PRO A 360 10.67 -5.69 -16.53
CA PRO A 360 9.55 -5.65 -15.60
C PRO A 360 10.06 -5.68 -14.16
N THR A 361 9.50 -4.81 -13.31
CA THR A 361 9.75 -4.74 -11.87
C THR A 361 8.52 -5.04 -11.05
N VAL A 362 7.34 -4.93 -11.68
CA VAL A 362 6.08 -5.41 -11.11
C VAL A 362 5.33 -6.15 -12.19
N ILE A 363 4.99 -7.40 -11.90
CA ILE A 363 4.25 -8.28 -12.80
C ILE A 363 2.97 -8.69 -12.11
N HIS A 364 1.84 -8.61 -12.82
CA HIS A 364 0.55 -9.10 -12.37
C HIS A 364 0.02 -10.13 -13.35
N ARG A 365 -0.37 -11.30 -12.84
CA ARG A 365 -1.00 -12.38 -13.56
C ARG A 365 -2.37 -12.70 -13.00
N VAL A 366 -3.39 -12.69 -13.84
CA VAL A 366 -4.74 -13.15 -13.51
C VAL A 366 -4.82 -14.64 -13.77
N VAL A 367 -5.17 -15.42 -12.75
CA VAL A 367 -5.30 -16.88 -12.84
C VAL A 367 -6.76 -17.23 -13.14
N ARG A 368 -7.08 -17.39 -14.42
CA ARG A 368 -8.43 -17.83 -14.83
C ARG A 368 -8.52 -19.34 -14.73
N LEU A 369 -9.61 -19.80 -14.11
CA LEU A 369 -9.94 -21.20 -14.24
C LEU A 369 -10.30 -21.48 -15.70
N LEU A 370 -9.69 -22.50 -16.28
CA LEU A 370 -10.15 -23.01 -17.55
C LEU A 370 -11.58 -23.56 -17.39
N PRO A 371 -12.47 -23.25 -18.30
CA PRO A 371 -13.85 -23.68 -18.24
C PRO A 371 -14.02 -25.22 -18.23
#